data_8166e8d264615a78fabe670809605e39
#
_entry.id   8166e8d264615a78fabe670809605e39
#
_cell.length_a   1.000
_cell.length_b   1.000
_cell.length_c   1.000
_cell.angle_alpha   90.00
_cell.angle_beta   90.00
_cell.angle_gamma   90.00
#
_symmetry.space_group_name_H-M   'P 1'
#
loop_
_entity.id
_entity.type
_entity.pdbx_description
1 polymer ?
#
loop_
_entity_poly.entity_id
_entity_poly.type
_entity_poly.pdbx_seq_one_letter_code
_entity_poly.pdbx_strand_id
1 'polypeptide(L)'
;MLFHGPNSNGNRARLSALGRCLFALFLTLVISGCVGSSGTNIIGVVDTKPSATREPPITQHIFFATNRALSDDPAAFFSGERAQMLSLGEVDVTIPPTHEIGQIEKPKNGKPDPSKHFVVKTPTLYENTGRFERDLTAELKKRPPGKRDVLLFVHGYNVNFSAAVLRVAQFANDADFEGVAVLFSWPSRGKTLDYVYDINSALGARESMEELAVILGRVPAENYDIGAHSMGTLLTMETLVRIRQQRLDRNYGRLRQVILASPDIDFDLFG
;
A
#
# COMPACT_ATOMS: atom_id res chain seq x y z
N MET A 1 36.14 -35.91 31.73
CA MET A 1 34.94 -35.12 32.15
C MET A 1 34.82 -33.91 31.23
N LEU A 2 33.95 -34.00 30.24
CA LEU A 2 33.72 -32.93 29.28
C LEU A 2 32.34 -32.35 29.60
N PHE A 3 32.29 -31.12 30.08
CA PHE A 3 31.04 -30.37 30.27
C PHE A 3 30.59 -29.77 28.95
N HIS A 4 29.43 -30.19 28.44
CA HIS A 4 28.71 -29.54 27.35
C HIS A 4 27.89 -28.40 27.94
N GLY A 5 28.15 -27.14 27.53
CA GLY A 5 27.33 -25.98 27.84
C GLY A 5 26.08 -25.95 27.00
N PRO A 6 24.96 -25.35 27.48
CA PRO A 6 23.70 -25.33 26.77
C PRO A 6 23.71 -24.40 25.58
N ASN A 7 23.19 -24.88 24.47
CA ASN A 7 23.12 -24.25 23.16
C ASN A 7 22.12 -23.06 23.18
N SER A 8 22.61 -21.82 23.21
CA SER A 8 21.81 -20.58 23.30
C SER A 8 21.12 -20.15 21.97
N ASN A 9 21.33 -20.91 20.89
CA ASN A 9 20.80 -20.54 19.55
C ASN A 9 19.32 -20.88 19.32
N GLY A 10 18.73 -21.73 20.17
CA GLY A 10 17.32 -22.14 20.01
C GLY A 10 16.31 -21.05 20.37
N ASN A 11 16.65 -20.14 21.27
CA ASN A 11 15.72 -19.12 21.76
C ASN A 11 15.58 -17.91 20.82
N ARG A 12 16.65 -17.52 20.12
CA ARG A 12 16.57 -16.39 19.15
C ARG A 12 15.76 -16.75 17.91
N ALA A 13 15.86 -18.00 17.43
CA ALA A 13 15.05 -18.46 16.29
C ALA A 13 13.55 -18.59 16.64
N ARG A 14 13.22 -18.99 17.87
CA ARG A 14 11.82 -19.09 18.34
C ARG A 14 11.17 -17.72 18.56
N LEU A 15 11.91 -16.73 19.08
CA LEU A 15 11.41 -15.35 19.23
C LEU A 15 11.15 -14.66 17.88
N SER A 16 12.01 -14.91 16.86
CA SER A 16 11.79 -14.37 15.52
C SER A 16 10.60 -15.03 14.79
N ALA A 17 10.38 -16.33 15.01
CA ALA A 17 9.22 -17.04 14.46
C ALA A 17 7.91 -16.59 15.13
N LEU A 18 7.92 -16.40 16.45
CA LEU A 18 6.76 -15.92 17.21
C LEU A 18 6.39 -14.48 16.81
N GLY A 19 7.38 -13.59 16.62
CA GLY A 19 7.18 -12.23 16.12
C GLY A 19 6.60 -12.20 14.71
N ARG A 20 7.02 -13.11 13.83
CA ARG A 20 6.48 -13.27 12.47
C ARG A 20 5.03 -13.79 12.48
N CYS A 21 4.72 -14.75 13.35
CA CYS A 21 3.36 -15.27 13.49
C CYS A 21 2.42 -14.22 14.13
N LEU A 22 2.88 -13.44 15.10
CA LEU A 22 2.13 -12.34 15.71
C LEU A 22 1.91 -11.20 14.70
N PHE A 23 2.90 -10.87 13.87
CA PHE A 23 2.75 -9.89 12.80
C PHE A 23 1.77 -10.36 11.72
N ALA A 24 1.82 -11.62 11.31
CA ALA A 24 0.89 -12.21 10.36
C ALA A 24 -0.54 -12.28 10.94
N LEU A 25 -0.70 -12.63 12.22
CA LEU A 25 -2.00 -12.67 12.90
C LEU A 25 -2.58 -11.26 13.09
N PHE A 26 -1.74 -10.29 13.42
CA PHE A 26 -2.10 -8.87 13.52
C PHE A 26 -2.55 -8.32 12.17
N LEU A 27 -1.85 -8.68 11.09
CA LEU A 27 -2.19 -8.28 9.75
C LEU A 27 -3.57 -8.77 9.31
N THR A 28 -3.97 -9.99 9.66
CA THR A 28 -5.32 -10.51 9.35
C THR A 28 -6.43 -9.79 10.11
N LEU A 29 -6.18 -9.34 11.33
CA LEU A 29 -7.13 -8.54 12.12
C LEU A 29 -7.32 -7.13 11.54
N VAL A 30 -6.23 -6.49 11.11
CA VAL A 30 -6.27 -5.12 10.54
C VAL A 30 -7.02 -5.06 9.21
N ILE A 31 -7.04 -6.17 8.45
CA ILE A 31 -7.66 -6.22 7.12
C ILE A 31 -9.13 -6.67 7.17
N SER A 32 -9.59 -7.29 8.25
CA SER A 32 -11.00 -7.74 8.41
C SER A 32 -12.03 -6.60 8.38
N GLY A 33 -11.60 -5.33 8.53
CA GLY A 33 -12.45 -4.15 8.40
C GLY A 33 -12.76 -3.71 6.96
N CYS A 34 -12.38 -4.48 5.94
CA CYS A 34 -12.44 -4.08 4.53
C CYS A 34 -13.79 -4.25 3.82
N VAL A 35 -14.86 -4.61 4.51
CA VAL A 35 -16.22 -4.62 3.95
C VAL A 35 -16.84 -3.24 4.18
N GLY A 36 -16.53 -2.28 3.31
CA GLY A 36 -17.15 -0.97 3.46
C GLY A 36 -16.96 -0.09 2.23
N SER A 37 -18.01 0.08 1.50
CA SER A 37 -18.41 1.20 0.62
C SER A 37 -17.30 1.90 -0.20
N SER A 38 -17.57 2.09 -1.46
CA SER A 38 -17.00 3.16 -2.30
C SER A 38 -16.68 4.39 -1.44
N GLY A 39 -15.39 4.62 -1.22
CA GLY A 39 -14.95 5.73 -0.36
C GLY A 39 -15.45 7.07 -0.92
N THR A 40 -15.84 7.98 -0.04
CA THR A 40 -16.10 9.38 -0.41
C THR A 40 -14.82 9.98 -1.00
N ASN A 41 -14.96 10.74 -2.09
CA ASN A 41 -13.84 11.50 -2.66
C ASN A 41 -13.44 12.61 -1.69
N ILE A 42 -12.20 12.57 -1.21
CA ILE A 42 -11.71 13.50 -0.16
C ILE A 42 -10.31 14.05 -0.45
N ILE A 43 -9.80 13.88 -1.65
CA ILE A 43 -8.49 14.40 -2.04
C ILE A 43 -8.49 15.93 -1.95
N GLY A 44 -7.55 16.49 -1.18
CA GLY A 44 -7.44 17.93 -0.99
C GLY A 44 -8.59 18.57 -0.20
N VAL A 45 -9.52 17.77 0.32
CA VAL A 45 -10.63 18.25 1.15
C VAL A 45 -10.21 18.25 2.62
N VAL A 46 -10.25 19.43 3.28
CA VAL A 46 -9.88 19.59 4.68
C VAL A 46 -10.71 20.68 5.35
N ASP A 47 -11.00 20.52 6.63
CA ASP A 47 -11.57 21.59 7.43
C ASP A 47 -10.50 22.68 7.69
N THR A 48 -10.84 23.92 7.39
CA THR A 48 -9.96 25.08 7.58
C THR A 48 -9.95 25.58 9.03
N LYS A 49 -10.84 25.05 9.87
CA LYS A 49 -10.95 25.38 11.31
C LYS A 49 -10.92 24.08 12.13
N PRO A 50 -9.79 23.36 12.16
CA PRO A 50 -9.70 22.11 12.90
C PRO A 50 -9.87 22.35 14.40
N SER A 51 -10.35 21.33 15.10
CA SER A 51 -10.40 21.35 16.57
C SER A 51 -8.98 21.40 17.13
N ALA A 52 -8.80 22.10 18.26
CA ALA A 52 -7.52 22.12 18.94
C ALA A 52 -7.20 20.75 19.55
N THR A 53 -5.99 20.25 19.33
CA THR A 53 -5.47 19.03 19.95
C THR A 53 -4.19 19.31 20.71
N ARG A 54 -3.89 18.47 21.72
CA ARG A 54 -2.62 18.53 22.45
C ARG A 54 -1.47 17.93 21.64
N GLU A 55 -1.77 16.90 20.84
CA GLU A 55 -0.79 16.17 20.05
C GLU A 55 -0.95 16.50 18.57
N PRO A 56 0.14 16.73 17.85
CA PRO A 56 0.08 16.95 16.41
C PRO A 56 -0.30 15.64 15.68
N PRO A 57 -1.03 15.73 14.57
CA PRO A 57 -1.30 14.56 13.74
C PRO A 57 -0.01 14.02 13.11
N ILE A 58 0.00 12.72 12.85
CA ILE A 58 1.09 12.05 12.12
C ILE A 58 0.88 12.29 10.62
N THR A 59 1.96 12.50 9.87
CA THR A 59 1.91 12.55 8.41
C THR A 59 2.63 11.34 7.83
N GLN A 60 1.91 10.54 7.05
CA GLN A 60 2.45 9.46 6.23
C GLN A 60 2.68 9.98 4.82
N HIS A 61 3.89 9.84 4.33
CA HIS A 61 4.26 10.17 2.95
C HIS A 61 4.18 8.90 2.11
N ILE A 62 3.30 8.89 1.11
CA ILE A 62 2.98 7.72 0.28
C ILE A 62 3.39 8.02 -1.16
N PHE A 63 4.24 7.18 -1.74
CA PHE A 63 4.45 7.13 -3.17
C PHE A 63 3.37 6.29 -3.83
N PHE A 64 3.00 6.59 -5.05
CA PHE A 64 2.03 5.77 -5.77
C PHE A 64 2.35 5.63 -7.25
N ALA A 65 1.86 4.54 -7.79
CA ALA A 65 1.76 4.28 -9.22
C ALA A 65 0.32 3.89 -9.54
N THR A 66 -0.22 4.37 -10.65
CA THR A 66 -1.58 4.09 -11.06
C THR A 66 -1.74 4.12 -12.58
N ASN A 67 -2.55 3.21 -13.10
CA ASN A 67 -3.07 3.24 -14.47
C ASN A 67 -4.57 3.64 -14.51
N ARG A 68 -5.01 4.46 -13.54
CA ARG A 68 -6.30 5.13 -13.55
C ARG A 68 -6.25 6.37 -14.42
N ALA A 69 -7.32 6.67 -15.13
CA ALA A 69 -7.50 7.95 -15.79
C ALA A 69 -7.73 9.06 -14.75
N LEU A 70 -7.26 10.28 -15.06
CA LEU A 70 -7.57 11.45 -14.25
C LEU A 70 -9.08 11.66 -14.17
N SER A 71 -9.53 12.28 -13.11
CA SER A 71 -10.94 12.64 -12.89
C SER A 71 -11.16 14.13 -13.10
N ASP A 72 -12.34 14.49 -13.62
CA ASP A 72 -12.79 15.88 -13.64
C ASP A 72 -13.18 16.39 -12.24
N ASP A 73 -13.46 15.47 -11.30
CA ASP A 73 -13.68 15.79 -9.88
C ASP A 73 -12.33 15.90 -9.16
N PRO A 74 -11.88 17.10 -8.73
CA PRO A 74 -10.61 17.26 -8.03
C PRO A 74 -10.53 16.47 -6.72
N ALA A 75 -11.67 16.23 -6.05
CA ALA A 75 -11.73 15.46 -4.81
C ALA A 75 -11.58 13.95 -5.02
N ALA A 76 -11.78 13.46 -6.25
CA ALA A 76 -11.45 12.10 -6.67
C ALA A 76 -10.01 11.97 -7.13
N PHE A 77 -9.48 13.00 -7.81
CA PHE A 77 -8.20 13.13 -8.49
C PHE A 77 -8.00 12.11 -9.62
N PHE A 78 -8.21 10.83 -9.36
CA PHE A 78 -8.29 9.76 -10.35
C PHE A 78 -9.68 9.10 -10.35
N SER A 79 -10.12 8.71 -11.55
CA SER A 79 -11.38 8.00 -11.76
C SER A 79 -11.23 6.47 -11.61
N GLY A 80 -12.31 5.72 -11.83
CA GLY A 80 -12.28 4.27 -11.99
C GLY A 80 -11.99 3.81 -13.41
N GLU A 81 -11.78 4.72 -14.36
CA GLU A 81 -11.49 4.37 -15.75
C GLU A 81 -10.00 4.08 -15.96
N ARG A 82 -9.71 3.27 -16.99
CA ARG A 82 -8.36 2.82 -17.33
C ARG A 82 -7.62 3.88 -18.14
N ALA A 83 -6.41 4.22 -17.76
CA ALA A 83 -5.44 4.91 -18.61
C ALA A 83 -4.52 3.91 -19.30
N GLN A 84 -3.95 4.32 -20.43
CA GLN A 84 -2.98 3.51 -21.17
C GLN A 84 -1.56 3.58 -20.57
N MET A 85 -1.25 4.67 -19.88
CA MET A 85 0.08 4.94 -19.33
C MET A 85 0.04 4.88 -17.81
N LEU A 86 1.15 4.45 -17.24
CA LEU A 86 1.38 4.48 -15.80
C LEU A 86 1.65 5.93 -15.36
N SER A 87 0.88 6.43 -14.42
CA SER A 87 1.13 7.68 -13.72
C SER A 87 1.85 7.39 -12.41
N LEU A 88 2.86 8.17 -12.09
CA LEU A 88 3.65 8.10 -10.86
C LEU A 88 3.42 9.37 -10.06
N GLY A 89 3.35 9.25 -8.74
CA GLY A 89 3.13 10.40 -7.88
C GLY A 89 3.44 10.13 -6.42
N GLU A 90 3.19 11.17 -5.63
CA GLU A 90 3.30 11.14 -4.18
C GLU A 90 2.10 11.85 -3.54
N VAL A 91 1.78 11.50 -2.31
CA VAL A 91 0.69 12.12 -1.56
C VAL A 91 0.94 12.00 -0.06
N ASP A 92 0.67 13.07 0.67
CA ASP A 92 0.69 13.07 2.13
C ASP A 92 -0.70 12.72 2.67
N VAL A 93 -0.71 11.85 3.67
CA VAL A 93 -1.91 11.53 4.45
C VAL A 93 -1.67 11.91 5.90
N THR A 94 -2.56 12.72 6.44
CA THR A 94 -2.54 13.07 7.86
C THR A 94 -3.42 12.10 8.63
N ILE A 95 -2.86 11.48 9.67
CA ILE A 95 -3.52 10.55 10.58
C ILE A 95 -3.80 11.29 11.89
N PRO A 96 -5.05 11.27 12.39
CA PRO A 96 -5.39 12.00 13.59
C PRO A 96 -4.72 11.41 14.85
N PRO A 97 -4.42 12.21 15.88
CA PRO A 97 -3.85 11.70 17.12
C PRO A 97 -4.81 10.80 17.91
N THR A 98 -6.09 10.80 17.54
CA THR A 98 -7.14 9.92 18.11
C THR A 98 -7.33 8.62 17.34
N HIS A 99 -6.41 8.29 16.44
CA HIS A 99 -6.50 7.12 15.60
C HIS A 99 -6.53 5.82 16.42
N GLU A 100 -7.43 4.92 16.03
CA GLU A 100 -7.55 3.57 16.58
C GLU A 100 -7.12 2.53 15.54
N ILE A 101 -6.26 1.61 15.94
CA ILE A 101 -5.73 0.56 15.07
C ILE A 101 -6.87 -0.17 14.32
N GLY A 102 -6.71 -0.32 13.01
CA GLY A 102 -7.69 -0.98 12.14
C GLY A 102 -8.81 -0.06 11.64
N GLN A 103 -8.91 1.16 12.13
CA GLN A 103 -9.94 2.12 11.72
C GLN A 103 -9.41 3.10 10.67
N ILE A 104 -10.30 3.72 9.93
CA ILE A 104 -10.03 4.92 9.14
C ILE A 104 -11.08 5.94 9.55
N GLU A 105 -10.72 6.86 10.41
CA GLU A 105 -11.62 7.87 10.93
C GLU A 105 -12.00 8.86 9.81
N LYS A 106 -13.25 8.84 9.43
CA LYS A 106 -13.86 9.70 8.41
C LYS A 106 -14.99 10.52 9.01
N PRO A 107 -15.20 11.77 8.56
CA PRO A 107 -16.36 12.53 9.00
C PRO A 107 -17.63 11.87 8.51
N LYS A 108 -18.67 11.83 9.34
CA LYS A 108 -20.02 11.40 8.92
C LYS A 108 -20.64 12.41 7.96
N ASN A 109 -20.35 13.68 8.17
CA ASN A 109 -20.78 14.79 7.34
C ASN A 109 -19.70 15.88 7.34
N GLY A 110 -19.65 16.69 6.27
CA GLY A 110 -18.73 17.84 6.17
C GLY A 110 -17.32 17.46 5.74
N LYS A 111 -16.38 18.35 6.04
CA LYS A 111 -14.97 18.20 5.67
C LYS A 111 -14.20 17.47 6.76
N PRO A 112 -13.17 16.69 6.42
CA PRO A 112 -12.30 16.06 7.40
C PRO A 112 -11.58 17.08 8.28
N ASP A 113 -11.66 16.90 9.59
CA ASP A 113 -10.91 17.63 10.61
C ASP A 113 -9.62 16.82 10.91
N PRO A 114 -8.42 17.34 10.64
CA PRO A 114 -7.17 16.60 10.84
C PRO A 114 -6.89 16.21 12.29
N SER A 115 -7.60 16.78 13.25
CA SER A 115 -7.51 16.40 14.66
C SER A 115 -8.30 15.14 15.02
N LYS A 116 -9.23 14.70 14.14
CA LYS A 116 -10.17 13.60 14.37
C LYS A 116 -10.31 12.63 13.21
N HIS A 117 -9.91 13.06 12.02
CA HIS A 117 -10.12 12.31 10.79
C HIS A 117 -8.85 12.24 9.95
N PHE A 118 -8.73 11.19 9.18
CA PHE A 118 -7.74 11.14 8.12
C PHE A 118 -7.97 12.26 7.10
N VAL A 119 -6.88 12.89 6.67
CA VAL A 119 -6.90 13.92 5.61
C VAL A 119 -5.91 13.52 4.53
N VAL A 120 -6.36 13.52 3.29
CA VAL A 120 -5.52 13.27 2.12
C VAL A 120 -5.22 14.61 1.46
N LYS A 121 -3.95 14.98 1.35
CA LYS A 121 -3.55 16.19 0.62
C LYS A 121 -3.70 15.99 -0.89
N THR A 122 -3.62 17.07 -1.66
CA THR A 122 -3.60 16.98 -3.13
C THR A 122 -2.32 16.26 -3.56
N PRO A 123 -2.41 15.19 -4.38
CA PRO A 123 -1.25 14.48 -4.86
C PRO A 123 -0.39 15.33 -5.80
N THR A 124 0.90 15.05 -5.83
CA THR A 124 1.83 15.57 -6.84
C THR A 124 2.13 14.47 -7.84
N LEU A 125 2.01 14.76 -9.13
CA LEU A 125 2.39 13.86 -10.21
C LEU A 125 3.83 14.11 -10.63
N TYR A 126 4.54 13.05 -10.95
CA TYR A 126 5.88 13.11 -11.51
C TYR A 126 5.85 13.20 -13.03
N GLU A 127 6.66 14.08 -13.59
CA GLU A 127 6.79 14.25 -15.04
C GLU A 127 7.48 13.05 -15.71
N ASN A 128 8.32 12.35 -14.98
CA ASN A 128 9.08 11.21 -15.49
C ASN A 128 9.51 10.25 -14.36
N THR A 129 9.80 9.03 -14.77
CA THR A 129 10.23 7.93 -13.90
C THR A 129 11.51 8.25 -13.12
N GLY A 130 12.47 8.93 -13.74
CA GLY A 130 13.74 9.22 -13.08
C GLY A 130 13.59 10.18 -11.90
N ARG A 131 12.59 11.07 -11.91
CA ARG A 131 12.30 11.93 -10.76
C ARG A 131 11.68 11.11 -9.63
N PHE A 132 10.72 10.26 -9.94
CA PHE A 132 10.12 9.35 -8.97
C PHE A 132 11.18 8.48 -8.28
N GLU A 133 12.09 7.85 -9.05
CA GLU A 133 13.18 7.02 -8.53
C GLU A 133 14.11 7.81 -7.59
N ARG A 134 14.46 9.04 -7.95
CA ARG A 134 15.32 9.90 -7.12
C ARG A 134 14.64 10.28 -5.81
N ASP A 135 13.37 10.70 -5.86
CA ASP A 135 12.66 11.19 -4.68
C ASP A 135 12.33 10.02 -3.73
N LEU A 136 11.94 8.86 -4.25
CA LEU A 136 11.78 7.63 -3.46
C LEU A 136 13.12 7.20 -2.84
N THR A 137 14.23 7.29 -3.59
CA THR A 137 15.58 7.00 -3.06
C THR A 137 15.95 7.98 -1.95
N ALA A 138 15.63 9.26 -2.12
CA ALA A 138 15.90 10.28 -1.11
C ALA A 138 15.10 10.03 0.17
N GLU A 139 13.83 9.60 0.03
CA GLU A 139 12.97 9.27 1.15
C GLU A 139 13.49 8.04 1.93
N LEU A 140 13.91 6.99 1.21
CA LEU A 140 14.54 5.81 1.82
C LEU A 140 15.82 6.16 2.61
N LYS A 141 16.63 7.09 2.07
CA LYS A 141 17.86 7.52 2.75
C LYS A 141 17.62 8.26 4.07
N LYS A 142 16.43 8.80 4.30
CA LYS A 142 16.06 9.39 5.61
C LYS A 142 15.91 8.31 6.69
N ARG A 143 15.72 7.05 6.31
CA ARG A 143 15.61 5.91 7.22
C ARG A 143 17.00 5.41 7.62
N PRO A 144 17.19 4.94 8.86
CA PRO A 144 18.44 4.31 9.26
C PRO A 144 18.69 3.02 8.46
N PRO A 145 19.95 2.56 8.36
CA PRO A 145 20.26 1.23 7.82
C PRO A 145 19.47 0.14 8.55
N GLY A 146 18.95 -0.83 7.81
CA GLY A 146 18.07 -1.89 8.32
C GLY A 146 16.58 -1.52 8.32
N LYS A 147 16.21 -0.28 7.91
CA LYS A 147 14.83 0.23 7.83
C LYS A 147 14.51 0.84 6.45
N ARG A 148 15.40 0.66 5.48
CA ARG A 148 15.25 1.18 4.11
C ARG A 148 14.47 0.23 3.21
N ASP A 149 13.37 -0.27 3.76
CA ASP A 149 12.48 -1.21 3.07
C ASP A 149 11.37 -0.47 2.32
N VAL A 150 10.86 -1.07 1.26
CA VAL A 150 9.68 -0.61 0.53
C VAL A 150 8.55 -1.59 0.77
N LEU A 151 7.39 -1.05 1.18
CA LEU A 151 6.13 -1.78 1.20
C LEU A 151 5.32 -1.41 -0.05
N LEU A 152 5.18 -2.33 -0.99
CA LEU A 152 4.24 -2.20 -2.10
C LEU A 152 2.86 -2.70 -1.66
N PHE A 153 1.88 -1.81 -1.63
CA PHE A 153 0.50 -2.16 -1.29
C PHE A 153 -0.39 -2.17 -2.53
N VAL A 154 -1.16 -3.26 -2.71
CA VAL A 154 -2.10 -3.45 -3.82
C VAL A 154 -3.50 -3.62 -3.26
N HIS A 155 -4.38 -2.64 -3.54
CA HIS A 155 -5.73 -2.64 -3.00
C HIS A 155 -6.64 -3.67 -3.68
N GLY A 156 -7.79 -3.94 -3.05
CA GLY A 156 -8.78 -4.88 -3.52
C GLY A 156 -9.86 -4.29 -4.42
N TYR A 157 -10.91 -5.09 -4.61
CA TYR A 157 -12.13 -4.75 -5.32
C TYR A 157 -12.93 -3.64 -4.63
N ASN A 158 -13.71 -2.91 -5.40
CA ASN A 158 -14.64 -1.85 -4.91
C ASN A 158 -13.92 -0.72 -4.17
N VAL A 159 -12.75 -0.29 -4.65
CA VAL A 159 -11.90 0.72 -4.00
C VAL A 159 -11.60 1.85 -4.98
N ASN A 160 -12.02 3.09 -4.67
CA ASN A 160 -11.60 4.27 -5.40
C ASN A 160 -10.18 4.74 -4.96
N PHE A 161 -9.61 5.72 -5.66
CA PHE A 161 -8.25 6.19 -5.38
C PHE A 161 -8.08 6.73 -3.95
N SER A 162 -9.03 7.58 -3.49
CA SER A 162 -9.01 8.11 -2.12
C SER A 162 -8.99 7.00 -1.06
N ALA A 163 -9.83 5.97 -1.24
CA ALA A 163 -9.89 4.85 -0.31
C ALA A 163 -8.62 4.00 -0.31
N ALA A 164 -7.99 3.82 -1.49
CA ALA A 164 -6.73 3.11 -1.61
C ALA A 164 -5.59 3.84 -0.87
N VAL A 165 -5.50 5.17 -1.06
CA VAL A 165 -4.50 6.02 -0.37
C VAL A 165 -4.69 5.99 1.15
N LEU A 166 -5.93 6.11 1.62
CA LEU A 166 -6.22 6.02 3.06
C LEU A 166 -5.83 4.65 3.63
N ARG A 167 -6.12 3.58 2.89
CA ARG A 167 -5.86 2.23 3.36
C ARG A 167 -4.36 1.92 3.48
N VAL A 168 -3.54 2.33 2.50
CA VAL A 168 -2.10 2.12 2.60
C VAL A 168 -1.49 2.96 3.73
N ALA A 169 -1.97 4.19 3.95
CA ALA A 169 -1.49 5.04 5.04
C ALA A 169 -1.84 4.45 6.41
N GLN A 170 -3.08 4.02 6.60
CA GLN A 170 -3.54 3.33 7.81
C GLN A 170 -2.72 2.04 8.03
N PHE A 171 -2.57 1.21 6.99
CA PHE A 171 -1.84 -0.05 7.09
C PHE A 171 -0.37 0.16 7.49
N ALA A 172 0.32 1.11 6.87
CA ALA A 172 1.72 1.40 7.19
C ALA A 172 1.88 1.93 8.63
N ASN A 173 0.93 2.77 9.08
CA ASN A 173 0.91 3.29 10.45
C ASN A 173 0.64 2.19 11.47
N ASP A 174 -0.40 1.38 11.28
CA ASP A 174 -0.81 0.35 12.23
C ASP A 174 0.18 -0.81 12.36
N ALA A 175 0.91 -1.06 11.27
CA ALA A 175 1.98 -2.05 11.25
C ALA A 175 3.32 -1.50 11.80
N ASP A 176 3.37 -0.25 12.22
CA ASP A 176 4.61 0.45 12.63
C ASP A 176 5.72 0.27 11.57
N PHE A 177 5.33 0.43 10.29
CA PHE A 177 6.24 0.21 9.19
C PHE A 177 7.20 1.41 9.04
N GLU A 178 8.45 1.20 9.36
CA GLU A 178 9.47 2.25 9.40
C GLU A 178 10.07 2.58 8.02
N GLY A 179 9.78 1.79 6.98
CA GLY A 179 10.25 1.99 5.60
C GLY A 179 9.44 3.05 4.84
N VAL A 180 9.31 2.87 3.53
CA VAL A 180 8.55 3.75 2.64
C VAL A 180 7.43 2.96 1.98
N ALA A 181 6.19 3.46 2.10
CA ALA A 181 5.03 2.84 1.47
C ALA A 181 4.85 3.33 0.04
N VAL A 182 4.60 2.39 -0.86
CA VAL A 182 4.26 2.61 -2.27
C VAL A 182 2.92 1.94 -2.55
N LEU A 183 1.96 2.70 -3.05
CA LEU A 183 0.65 2.20 -3.46
C LEU A 183 0.68 1.87 -4.95
N PHE A 184 0.27 0.67 -5.35
CA PHE A 184 -0.20 0.42 -6.70
C PHE A 184 -1.72 0.50 -6.75
N SER A 185 -2.26 1.54 -7.40
CA SER A 185 -3.70 1.75 -7.49
C SER A 185 -4.22 1.44 -8.89
N TRP A 186 -4.79 0.25 -9.06
CA TRP A 186 -5.41 -0.20 -10.32
C TRP A 186 -6.87 0.33 -10.45
N PRO A 187 -7.45 0.43 -11.68
CA PRO A 187 -8.73 1.09 -11.94
C PRO A 187 -9.95 0.26 -11.50
N SER A 188 -10.17 0.16 -10.18
CA SER A 188 -11.43 -0.29 -9.61
C SER A 188 -12.42 0.88 -9.57
N ARG A 189 -13.66 0.66 -9.99
CA ARG A 189 -14.69 1.71 -10.04
C ARG A 189 -15.24 2.11 -8.68
N GLY A 190 -14.95 1.36 -7.64
CA GLY A 190 -15.49 1.63 -6.31
C GLY A 190 -17.00 1.44 -6.23
N LYS A 191 -17.56 0.54 -7.04
CA LYS A 191 -19.01 0.21 -7.09
C LYS A 191 -19.19 -1.30 -7.05
N THR A 192 -20.03 -1.77 -6.14
CA THR A 192 -20.28 -3.20 -5.92
C THR A 192 -20.81 -3.94 -7.15
N LEU A 193 -21.53 -3.27 -8.05
CA LEU A 193 -22.08 -3.89 -9.24
C LEU A 193 -21.05 -4.04 -10.39
N ASP A 194 -19.89 -3.40 -10.29
CA ASP A 194 -18.87 -3.38 -11.32
C ASP A 194 -17.81 -4.49 -11.14
N TYR A 195 -18.15 -5.63 -10.48
CA TYR A 195 -17.22 -6.72 -10.22
C TYR A 195 -16.53 -7.24 -11.49
N VAL A 196 -17.32 -7.48 -12.57
CA VAL A 196 -16.76 -7.97 -13.85
C VAL A 196 -15.85 -6.92 -14.49
N TYR A 197 -16.18 -5.65 -14.38
CA TYR A 197 -15.29 -4.58 -14.82
C TYR A 197 -13.99 -4.57 -14.03
N ASP A 198 -14.08 -4.69 -12.72
CA ASP A 198 -12.94 -4.62 -11.81
C ASP A 198 -11.99 -5.81 -12.01
N ILE A 199 -12.48 -7.06 -12.19
CA ILE A 199 -11.62 -8.19 -12.48
C ILE A 199 -10.87 -8.02 -13.80
N ASN A 200 -11.54 -7.53 -14.86
CA ASN A 200 -10.88 -7.21 -16.12
C ASN A 200 -9.88 -6.05 -16.00
N SER A 201 -10.14 -5.08 -15.12
CA SER A 201 -9.21 -3.98 -14.84
C SER A 201 -7.97 -4.46 -14.08
N ALA A 202 -8.15 -5.34 -13.10
CA ALA A 202 -7.04 -5.96 -12.38
C ALA A 202 -6.14 -6.75 -13.33
N LEU A 203 -6.73 -7.61 -14.17
CA LEU A 203 -5.97 -8.37 -15.18
C LEU A 203 -5.30 -7.46 -16.23
N GLY A 204 -5.95 -6.37 -16.62
CA GLY A 204 -5.39 -5.38 -17.54
C GLY A 204 -4.28 -4.52 -16.92
N ALA A 205 -4.22 -4.44 -15.60
CA ALA A 205 -3.20 -3.65 -14.89
C ALA A 205 -1.85 -4.37 -14.71
N ARG A 206 -1.73 -5.64 -15.13
CA ARG A 206 -0.51 -6.45 -14.98
C ARG A 206 0.72 -5.79 -15.60
N GLU A 207 0.61 -5.28 -16.84
CA GLU A 207 1.72 -4.61 -17.51
C GLU A 207 2.19 -3.36 -16.77
N SER A 208 1.25 -2.57 -16.27
CA SER A 208 1.57 -1.39 -15.45
C SER A 208 2.24 -1.77 -14.12
N MET A 209 1.83 -2.88 -13.51
CA MET A 209 2.47 -3.37 -12.29
C MET A 209 3.86 -3.97 -12.57
N GLU A 210 4.07 -4.64 -13.72
CA GLU A 210 5.39 -5.07 -14.18
C GLU A 210 6.32 -3.87 -14.41
N GLU A 211 5.81 -2.80 -15.05
CA GLU A 211 6.55 -1.55 -15.24
C GLU A 211 6.98 -0.94 -13.89
N LEU A 212 6.04 -0.84 -12.94
CA LEU A 212 6.37 -0.39 -11.58
C LEU A 212 7.45 -1.27 -10.94
N ALA A 213 7.34 -2.58 -11.10
CA ALA A 213 8.32 -3.50 -10.54
C ALA A 213 9.73 -3.27 -11.13
N VAL A 214 9.85 -2.99 -12.43
CA VAL A 214 11.12 -2.60 -13.07
C VAL A 214 11.64 -1.27 -12.50
N ILE A 215 10.77 -0.29 -12.30
CA ILE A 215 11.11 1.01 -11.67
C ILE A 215 11.66 0.80 -10.26
N LEU A 216 10.93 0.06 -9.43
CA LEU A 216 11.33 -0.24 -8.05
C LEU A 216 12.65 -1.04 -8.00
N GLY A 217 12.89 -1.92 -8.97
CA GLY A 217 14.14 -2.66 -9.08
C GLY A 217 15.40 -1.79 -9.20
N ARG A 218 15.27 -0.53 -9.63
CA ARG A 218 16.36 0.46 -9.73
C ARG A 218 16.55 1.27 -8.44
N VAL A 219 15.57 1.25 -7.54
CA VAL A 219 15.64 1.95 -6.27
C VAL A 219 16.46 1.12 -5.27
N PRO A 220 17.40 1.72 -4.51
CA PRO A 220 18.29 1.01 -3.60
C PRO A 220 17.61 0.69 -2.24
N ALA A 221 16.42 0.10 -2.26
CA ALA A 221 15.78 -0.42 -1.06
C ALA A 221 16.54 -1.65 -0.53
N GLU A 222 16.55 -1.87 0.78
CA GLU A 222 17.16 -3.05 1.38
C GLU A 222 16.32 -4.30 1.13
N ASN A 223 14.99 -4.19 1.31
CA ASN A 223 14.05 -5.24 1.00
C ASN A 223 12.76 -4.66 0.40
N TYR A 224 11.99 -5.54 -0.26
CA TYR A 224 10.65 -5.28 -0.73
C TYR A 224 9.67 -6.22 -0.05
N ASP A 225 8.61 -5.66 0.49
CA ASP A 225 7.45 -6.40 0.99
C ASP A 225 6.25 -6.06 0.10
N ILE A 226 5.43 -7.04 -0.22
CA ILE A 226 4.19 -6.83 -0.96
C ILE A 226 3.02 -7.17 -0.05
N GLY A 227 2.11 -6.22 0.13
CA GLY A 227 0.82 -6.42 0.77
C GLY A 227 -0.31 -6.30 -0.25
N ALA A 228 -1.04 -7.38 -0.50
CA ALA A 228 -2.14 -7.39 -1.44
C ALA A 228 -3.44 -7.83 -0.76
N HIS A 229 -4.56 -7.18 -1.11
CA HIS A 229 -5.86 -7.46 -0.53
C HIS A 229 -6.89 -7.85 -1.58
N SER A 230 -7.71 -8.89 -1.30
CA SER A 230 -8.84 -9.32 -2.14
C SER A 230 -8.41 -9.49 -3.61
N MET A 231 -9.11 -8.90 -4.58
CA MET A 231 -8.78 -8.93 -6.03
C MET A 231 -7.36 -8.41 -6.35
N GLY A 232 -6.76 -7.58 -5.48
CA GLY A 232 -5.35 -7.18 -5.61
C GLY A 232 -4.39 -8.36 -5.45
N THR A 233 -4.80 -9.44 -4.79
CA THR A 233 -4.00 -10.67 -4.68
C THR A 233 -3.90 -11.39 -6.01
N LEU A 234 -5.01 -11.48 -6.77
CA LEU A 234 -5.02 -12.02 -8.13
C LEU A 234 -4.04 -11.24 -9.02
N LEU A 235 -4.17 -9.90 -9.06
CA LEU A 235 -3.27 -9.06 -9.83
C LEU A 235 -1.80 -9.27 -9.45
N THR A 236 -1.52 -9.33 -8.15
CA THR A 236 -0.15 -9.51 -7.63
C THR A 236 0.42 -10.84 -8.07
N MET A 237 -0.30 -11.94 -7.88
CA MET A 237 0.17 -13.28 -8.24
C MET A 237 0.36 -13.44 -9.75
N GLU A 238 -0.60 -12.99 -10.55
CA GLU A 238 -0.50 -12.96 -12.00
C GLU A 238 0.73 -12.19 -12.49
N THR A 239 1.00 -11.04 -11.87
CA THR A 239 2.17 -10.21 -12.22
C THR A 239 3.48 -10.91 -11.81
N LEU A 240 3.56 -11.51 -10.63
CA LEU A 240 4.76 -12.23 -10.18
C LEU A 240 5.08 -13.43 -11.08
N VAL A 241 4.06 -14.18 -11.50
CA VAL A 241 4.23 -15.29 -12.47
C VAL A 241 4.80 -14.78 -13.79
N ARG A 242 4.25 -13.68 -14.34
CA ARG A 242 4.74 -13.08 -15.59
C ARG A 242 6.18 -12.55 -15.46
N ILE A 243 6.50 -11.87 -14.39
CA ILE A 243 7.87 -11.40 -14.08
C ILE A 243 8.85 -12.58 -14.08
N ARG A 244 8.48 -13.70 -13.46
CA ARG A 244 9.29 -14.92 -13.41
C ARG A 244 9.48 -15.51 -14.81
N GLN A 245 8.40 -15.64 -15.60
CA GLN A 245 8.44 -16.16 -16.95
C GLN A 245 9.31 -15.32 -17.89
N GLN A 246 9.26 -14.00 -17.76
CA GLN A 246 10.04 -13.06 -18.58
C GLN A 246 11.47 -12.88 -18.09
N ARG A 247 11.87 -13.56 -17.02
CA ARG A 247 13.19 -13.43 -16.37
C ARG A 247 13.53 -11.99 -15.97
N LEU A 248 12.53 -11.21 -15.64
CA LEU A 248 12.68 -9.86 -15.12
C LEU A 248 13.07 -9.86 -13.63
N ASP A 249 13.13 -11.03 -13.03
CA ASP A 249 13.42 -11.28 -11.61
C ASP A 249 14.89 -11.05 -11.19
N ARG A 250 15.79 -10.72 -12.12
CA ARG A 250 17.21 -10.49 -11.81
C ARG A 250 17.47 -9.43 -10.74
N ASN A 251 16.52 -8.49 -10.57
CA ASN A 251 16.60 -7.42 -9.57
C ASN A 251 15.73 -7.69 -8.34
N TYR A 252 15.00 -8.83 -8.28
CA TYR A 252 14.05 -9.14 -7.20
C TYR A 252 14.64 -9.99 -6.07
N GLY A 253 15.96 -10.18 -6.01
CA GLY A 253 16.61 -10.89 -4.91
C GLY A 253 16.38 -10.28 -3.53
N ARG A 254 15.72 -9.12 -3.49
CA ARG A 254 15.35 -8.39 -2.27
C ARG A 254 13.87 -8.49 -1.92
N LEU A 255 13.06 -9.26 -2.65
CA LEU A 255 11.68 -9.55 -2.26
C LEU A 255 11.71 -10.44 -1.01
N ARG A 256 11.30 -9.87 0.12
CA ARG A 256 11.36 -10.53 1.43
C ARG A 256 10.10 -11.34 1.72
N GLN A 257 8.94 -10.74 1.48
CA GLN A 257 7.65 -11.39 1.76
C GLN A 257 6.54 -10.87 0.84
N VAL A 258 5.55 -11.74 0.61
CA VAL A 258 4.30 -11.42 -0.06
C VAL A 258 3.17 -11.82 0.86
N ILE A 259 2.36 -10.86 1.26
CA ILE A 259 1.24 -11.02 2.17
C ILE A 259 -0.04 -10.89 1.38
N LEU A 260 -0.80 -11.98 1.30
CA LEU A 260 -2.08 -12.05 0.61
C LEU A 260 -3.20 -12.06 1.64
N ALA A 261 -3.94 -10.96 1.72
CA ALA A 261 -5.01 -10.80 2.68
C ALA A 261 -6.38 -10.98 2.04
N SER A 262 -7.21 -11.88 2.60
CA SER A 262 -8.52 -12.24 2.05
C SER A 262 -8.46 -12.50 0.55
N PRO A 263 -7.59 -13.40 0.09
CA PRO A 263 -7.28 -13.56 -1.33
C PRO A 263 -8.53 -13.96 -2.13
N ASP A 264 -8.72 -13.26 -3.24
CA ASP A 264 -9.74 -13.56 -4.25
C ASP A 264 -9.08 -14.34 -5.40
N ILE A 265 -8.53 -15.50 -5.06
CA ILE A 265 -7.84 -16.43 -5.98
C ILE A 265 -8.17 -17.86 -5.60
N ASP A 266 -8.25 -18.72 -6.63
CA ASP A 266 -8.33 -20.15 -6.43
C ASP A 266 -6.93 -20.71 -6.15
N PHE A 267 -6.74 -21.32 -4.98
CA PHE A 267 -5.44 -21.87 -4.57
C PHE A 267 -4.98 -23.02 -5.48
N ASP A 268 -5.91 -23.73 -6.12
CA ASP A 268 -5.58 -24.83 -7.04
C ASP A 268 -4.91 -24.34 -8.34
N LEU A 269 -5.03 -23.04 -8.66
CA LEU A 269 -4.35 -22.42 -9.80
C LEU A 269 -2.86 -22.14 -9.56
N PHE A 270 -2.39 -22.19 -8.32
CA PHE A 270 -1.03 -21.83 -7.92
C PHE A 270 -0.28 -23.00 -7.24
N GLY A 271 -0.85 -24.22 -7.27
CA GLY A 271 -0.28 -25.46 -6.75
C GLY A 271 0.78 -26.09 -7.65
#